data_9f9f1485059b89219ed67d137ba7c7ea
#
_entry.id   9f9f1485059b89219ed67d137ba7c7ea
#
_cell.length_a   1.000
_cell.length_b   1.000
_cell.length_c   1.000
_cell.angle_alpha   90.00
_cell.angle_beta   90.00
_cell.angle_gamma   90.00
#
_symmetry.space_group_name_H-M   'P 1'
#
loop_
_entity.id
_entity.type
_entity.pdbx_description
1 polymer ?
#
loop_
_entity_poly.entity_id
_entity_poly.type
_entity_poly.pdbx_seq_one_letter_code
_entity_poly.pdbx_strand_id
1 'polypeptide(L)'
;MIVRNIDEIIGTENETKAKTWTSRRMLLRKDKMGFSFHETIIYAGTETHIHYQNHLEAVYCVAGDGEIETIKDGKVYPIKDGTMYALNENDEHYLRGGKEDMRLICVFNPAVVGPETHDEEGVYPLLDDNGKRIK
;
A
#
# COMPACT_ATOMS: atom_id res chain seq x y z
N MET A 1 6.35 -16.63 -17.57
CA MET A 1 7.11 -15.59 -16.87
C MET A 1 6.43 -14.24 -17.11
N ILE A 2 6.30 -13.42 -16.06
CA ILE A 2 5.69 -12.10 -16.16
C ILE A 2 6.81 -11.06 -16.04
N VAL A 3 6.87 -10.12 -16.98
CA VAL A 3 7.84 -9.02 -16.97
C VAL A 3 7.06 -7.74 -17.27
N ARG A 4 7.14 -6.77 -16.36
CA ARG A 4 6.46 -5.47 -16.51
C ARG A 4 7.38 -4.35 -16.07
N ASN A 5 7.37 -3.24 -16.79
CA ASN A 5 8.05 -2.02 -16.38
C ASN A 5 6.99 -1.06 -15.82
N ILE A 6 7.39 -0.21 -14.87
CA ILE A 6 6.49 0.77 -14.25
C ILE A 6 5.83 1.68 -15.29
N ASP A 7 6.53 1.97 -16.40
CA ASP A 7 5.99 2.81 -17.48
C ASP A 7 4.75 2.22 -18.14
N GLU A 8 4.58 0.88 -18.04
CA GLU A 8 3.40 0.19 -18.57
C GLU A 8 2.19 0.32 -17.63
N ILE A 9 2.43 0.76 -16.39
CA ILE A 9 1.40 0.89 -15.35
C ILE A 9 0.92 2.34 -15.23
N ILE A 10 1.84 3.29 -15.34
CA ILE A 10 1.54 4.72 -15.20
C ILE A 10 0.50 5.14 -16.23
N GLY A 11 -0.56 5.81 -15.78
CA GLY A 11 -1.65 6.28 -16.63
C GLY A 11 -2.67 5.22 -17.02
N THR A 12 -2.56 4.02 -16.48
CA THR A 12 -3.52 2.92 -16.74
C THR A 12 -4.46 2.72 -15.54
N GLU A 13 -5.43 1.81 -15.69
CA GLU A 13 -6.33 1.42 -14.60
C GLU A 13 -5.61 0.79 -13.41
N ASN A 14 -4.37 0.34 -13.60
CA ASN A 14 -3.57 -0.27 -12.54
C ASN A 14 -2.74 0.75 -11.76
N GLU A 15 -2.83 2.03 -12.11
CA GLU A 15 -2.34 3.13 -11.28
C GLU A 15 -3.52 3.76 -10.56
N THR A 16 -3.54 3.64 -9.24
CA THR A 16 -4.59 4.21 -8.40
C THR A 16 -4.03 5.41 -7.64
N LYS A 17 -4.70 6.55 -7.75
CA LYS A 17 -4.30 7.79 -7.07
C LYS A 17 -5.31 8.17 -6.01
N ALA A 18 -4.83 8.55 -4.85
CA ALA A 18 -5.63 9.08 -3.76
C ALA A 18 -5.07 10.46 -3.36
N LYS A 19 -5.64 11.04 -2.32
CA LYS A 19 -5.24 12.38 -1.85
C LYS A 19 -3.78 12.42 -1.36
N THR A 20 -3.31 11.32 -0.75
CA THR A 20 -2.02 11.28 -0.05
C THR A 20 -1.03 10.31 -0.66
N TRP A 21 -1.44 9.54 -1.68
CA TRP A 21 -0.58 8.51 -2.25
C TRP A 21 -0.95 8.17 -3.69
N THR A 22 -0.01 7.54 -4.38
CA THR A 22 -0.22 6.88 -5.67
C THR A 22 0.26 5.44 -5.53
N SER A 23 -0.55 4.48 -5.97
CA SER A 23 -0.18 3.06 -5.96
C SER A 23 -0.18 2.52 -7.38
N ARG A 24 0.96 1.98 -7.81
CA ARG A 24 1.15 1.37 -9.12
C ARG A 24 1.22 -0.13 -8.94
N ARG A 25 0.19 -0.83 -9.39
CA ARG A 25 -0.08 -2.23 -9.07
C ARG A 25 0.49 -3.13 -10.16
N MET A 26 1.67 -3.68 -9.86
CA MET A 26 2.49 -4.46 -10.81
C MET A 26 2.02 -5.91 -10.92
N LEU A 27 1.60 -6.51 -9.79
CA LEU A 27 1.00 -7.84 -9.74
C LEU A 27 -0.32 -7.76 -9.00
N LEU A 28 -1.33 -8.39 -9.54
CA LEU A 28 -2.68 -8.43 -9.01
C LEU A 28 -3.12 -9.89 -8.78
N ARG A 29 -4.29 -10.07 -8.18
CA ARG A 29 -4.85 -11.41 -7.93
C ARG A 29 -4.91 -12.26 -9.20
N LYS A 30 -5.27 -11.67 -10.34
CA LYS A 30 -5.37 -12.37 -11.63
C LYS A 30 -4.06 -13.00 -12.11
N ASP A 31 -2.93 -12.50 -11.61
CA ASP A 31 -1.61 -13.05 -11.96
C ASP A 31 -1.26 -14.32 -11.19
N LYS A 32 -2.08 -14.69 -10.20
CA LYS A 32 -2.03 -15.98 -9.48
C LYS A 32 -0.70 -16.26 -8.77
N MET A 33 -0.07 -15.22 -8.26
CA MET A 33 1.16 -15.36 -7.47
C MET A 33 0.89 -15.58 -5.98
N GLY A 34 -0.37 -15.45 -5.52
CA GLY A 34 -0.74 -15.55 -4.11
C GLY A 34 -0.55 -14.25 -3.33
N PHE A 35 0.00 -13.23 -3.96
CA PHE A 35 0.18 -11.89 -3.39
C PHE A 35 0.08 -10.86 -4.50
N SER A 36 -0.16 -9.61 -4.14
CA SER A 36 -0.02 -8.49 -5.08
C SER A 36 1.23 -7.69 -4.75
N PHE A 37 1.76 -6.98 -5.74
CA PHE A 37 3.04 -6.27 -5.65
C PHE A 37 2.85 -4.88 -6.24
N HIS A 38 3.14 -3.85 -5.42
CA HIS A 38 2.88 -2.46 -5.78
C HIS A 38 4.12 -1.59 -5.56
N GLU A 39 4.29 -0.58 -6.41
CA GLU A 39 5.11 0.57 -6.10
C GLU A 39 4.19 1.67 -5.61
N THR A 40 4.42 2.19 -4.42
CA THR A 40 3.58 3.22 -3.82
C THR A 40 4.41 4.46 -3.54
N ILE A 41 3.88 5.62 -3.92
CA ILE A 41 4.45 6.91 -3.58
C ILE A 41 3.57 7.51 -2.49
N ILE A 42 4.17 7.81 -1.33
CA ILE A 42 3.51 8.55 -0.26
C ILE A 42 4.00 9.98 -0.35
N TYR A 43 3.07 10.93 -0.50
CA TYR A 43 3.44 12.33 -0.72
C TYR A 43 4.02 12.97 0.52
N ALA A 44 5.04 13.80 0.32
CA ALA A 44 5.68 14.55 1.40
C ALA A 44 4.65 15.34 2.21
N GLY A 45 4.83 15.35 3.54
CA GLY A 45 4.01 16.14 4.45
C GLY A 45 2.57 15.67 4.63
N THR A 46 2.24 14.47 4.18
CA THR A 46 0.87 13.93 4.30
C THR A 46 0.75 12.97 5.47
N GLU A 47 -0.49 12.77 5.93
CA GLU A 47 -0.84 11.76 6.92
C GLU A 47 -1.97 10.92 6.36
N THR A 48 -1.85 9.60 6.45
CA THR A 48 -2.86 8.66 6.00
C THR A 48 -3.20 7.70 7.14
N HIS A 49 -4.47 7.62 7.48
CA HIS A 49 -4.99 6.62 8.41
C HIS A 49 -5.24 5.33 7.65
N ILE A 50 -4.68 4.23 8.11
CA ILE A 50 -4.76 2.92 7.45
C ILE A 50 -5.07 1.84 8.48
N HIS A 51 -5.99 0.94 8.12
CA HIS A 51 -6.31 -0.22 8.93
C HIS A 51 -6.69 -1.39 8.01
N TYR A 52 -5.69 -2.14 7.54
CA TYR A 52 -5.94 -3.29 6.68
C TYR A 52 -6.48 -4.45 7.50
N GLN A 53 -7.79 -4.59 7.54
CA GLN A 53 -8.48 -5.67 8.26
C GLN A 53 -8.57 -6.96 7.45
N ASN A 54 -8.49 -6.86 6.14
CA ASN A 54 -8.68 -7.98 5.21
C ASN A 54 -7.38 -8.45 4.57
N HIS A 55 -6.25 -7.78 4.83
CA HIS A 55 -4.96 -8.03 4.17
C HIS A 55 -3.83 -7.92 5.18
N LEU A 56 -2.82 -8.74 4.99
CA LEU A 56 -1.50 -8.49 5.57
C LEU A 56 -0.67 -7.72 4.54
N GLU A 57 0.22 -6.87 5.01
CA GLU A 57 1.10 -6.09 4.12
C GLU A 57 2.52 -6.09 4.65
N ALA A 58 3.48 -6.25 3.73
CA ALA A 58 4.88 -5.95 3.98
C ALA A 58 5.30 -4.80 3.09
N VAL A 59 6.10 -3.89 3.61
CA VAL A 59 6.51 -2.65 2.95
C VAL A 59 8.01 -2.49 3.07
N TYR A 60 8.66 -2.12 1.97
CA TYR A 60 10.08 -1.77 1.94
C TYR A 60 10.25 -0.36 1.37
N CYS A 61 10.91 0.51 2.12
CA CYS A 61 11.19 1.87 1.66
C CYS A 61 12.44 1.87 0.77
N VAL A 62 12.25 2.21 -0.50
CA VAL A 62 13.35 2.32 -1.46
C VAL A 62 14.04 3.68 -1.33
N ALA A 63 13.24 4.74 -1.15
CA ALA A 63 13.77 6.11 -1.06
C ALA A 63 12.77 7.01 -0.33
N GLY A 64 13.28 8.04 0.31
CA GLY A 64 12.50 9.05 0.99
C GLY A 64 12.55 8.93 2.50
N ASP A 65 11.71 9.70 3.17
CA ASP A 65 11.63 9.70 4.62
C ASP A 65 10.20 9.89 5.10
N GLY A 66 9.93 9.38 6.28
CA GLY A 66 8.62 9.50 6.91
C GLY A 66 8.59 8.74 8.23
N GLU A 67 7.39 8.39 8.64
CA GLU A 67 7.21 7.62 9.87
C GLU A 67 5.89 6.85 9.85
N ILE A 68 5.82 5.83 10.68
CA ILE A 68 4.61 5.07 10.92
C ILE A 68 4.33 5.06 12.43
N GLU A 69 3.09 5.36 12.80
CA GLU A 69 2.64 5.31 14.18
C GLU A 69 1.59 4.24 14.35
N THR A 70 1.83 3.28 15.25
CA THR A 70 0.82 2.26 15.59
C THR A 70 -0.13 2.85 16.65
N ILE A 71 -1.43 2.86 16.31
CA ILE A 71 -2.44 3.53 17.15
C ILE A 71 -2.61 2.83 18.49
N LYS A 72 -2.51 1.51 18.51
CA LYS A 72 -2.71 0.70 19.71
C LYS A 72 -1.82 1.12 20.88
N ASP A 73 -0.56 1.44 20.62
CA ASP A 73 0.43 1.75 21.66
C ASP A 73 1.09 3.12 21.51
N GLY A 74 0.74 3.85 20.44
CA GLY A 74 1.28 5.18 20.17
C GLY A 74 2.76 5.20 19.81
N LYS A 75 3.35 4.05 19.49
CA LYS A 75 4.75 3.99 19.07
C LYS A 75 4.93 4.54 17.68
N VAL A 76 5.99 5.34 17.50
CA VAL A 76 6.36 5.95 16.24
C VAL A 76 7.69 5.35 15.79
N TYR A 77 7.71 4.88 14.56
CA TYR A 77 8.91 4.29 13.95
C TYR A 77 9.30 5.16 12.76
N PRO A 78 10.54 5.68 12.72
CA PRO A 78 11.01 6.42 11.55
C PRO A 78 11.17 5.48 10.36
N ILE A 79 10.87 6.01 9.18
CA ILE A 79 11.06 5.29 7.91
C ILE A 79 12.06 6.08 7.08
N LYS A 80 13.07 5.38 6.57
CA LYS A 80 14.07 5.91 5.65
C LYS A 80 14.44 4.84 4.64
N ASP A 81 15.33 5.15 3.72
CA ASP A 81 15.85 4.18 2.76
C ASP A 81 16.30 2.90 3.48
N GLY A 82 15.78 1.75 3.04
CA GLY A 82 16.14 0.46 3.61
C GLY A 82 15.29 -0.01 4.78
N THR A 83 14.30 0.77 5.22
CA THR A 83 13.38 0.36 6.28
C THR A 83 12.31 -0.59 5.73
N MET A 84 12.12 -1.72 6.40
CA MET A 84 10.98 -2.60 6.14
C MET A 84 10.05 -2.60 7.36
N TYR A 85 8.74 -2.59 7.11
CA TYR A 85 7.78 -2.91 8.15
C TYR A 85 6.74 -3.90 7.61
N ALA A 86 6.14 -4.66 8.50
CA ALA A 86 5.12 -5.64 8.15
C ALA A 86 3.93 -5.52 9.12
N LEU A 87 2.76 -5.40 8.53
CA LEU A 87 1.50 -5.31 9.27
C LEU A 87 0.96 -6.72 9.47
N ASN A 88 1.60 -7.47 10.36
CA ASN A 88 1.33 -8.90 10.55
C ASN A 88 0.19 -9.19 11.53
N GLU A 89 -0.34 -8.16 12.18
CA GLU A 89 -1.46 -8.28 13.12
C GLU A 89 -2.61 -7.35 12.72
N ASN A 90 -2.71 -7.01 11.42
CA ASN A 90 -3.69 -6.07 10.90
C ASN A 90 -3.63 -4.72 11.65
N ASP A 91 -2.43 -4.24 11.88
CA ASP A 91 -2.16 -3.09 12.73
C ASP A 91 -2.77 -1.80 12.19
N GLU A 92 -3.62 -1.18 12.98
CA GLU A 92 -4.14 0.15 12.66
C GLU A 92 -3.04 1.19 12.91
N HIS A 93 -2.85 2.09 11.93
CA HIS A 93 -1.71 3.01 12.00
C HIS A 93 -1.95 4.30 11.21
N TYR A 94 -1.10 5.29 11.50
CA TYR A 94 -0.91 6.46 10.63
C TYR A 94 0.40 6.29 9.88
N LEU A 95 0.36 6.54 8.57
CA LEU A 95 1.55 6.59 7.74
C LEU A 95 1.77 8.04 7.33
N ARG A 96 2.95 8.59 7.62
CA ARG A 96 3.25 10.00 7.36
C ARG A 96 4.45 10.13 6.43
N GLY A 97 4.25 10.93 5.37
CA GLY A 97 5.34 11.38 4.53
C GLY A 97 6.14 12.48 5.25
N GLY A 98 7.44 12.46 5.08
CA GLY A 98 8.34 13.45 5.68
C GLY A 98 8.62 14.63 4.77
N LYS A 99 9.90 14.98 4.62
CA LYS A 99 10.32 16.12 3.79
C LYS A 99 10.24 15.81 2.30
N GLU A 100 10.43 14.56 1.94
CA GLU A 100 10.40 14.08 0.57
C GLU A 100 9.36 12.99 0.42
N ASP A 101 8.87 12.77 -0.82
CA ASP A 101 8.00 11.64 -1.11
C ASP A 101 8.73 10.34 -0.75
N MET A 102 7.99 9.41 -0.14
CA MET A 102 8.50 8.05 0.05
C MET A 102 8.14 7.19 -1.15
N ARG A 103 9.12 6.44 -1.63
CA ARG A 103 8.91 5.41 -2.63
C ARG A 103 8.97 4.05 -1.95
N LEU A 104 7.84 3.36 -1.93
CA LEU A 104 7.66 2.11 -1.20
C LEU A 104 7.37 0.97 -2.16
N ILE A 105 7.90 -0.21 -1.84
CA ILE A 105 7.45 -1.46 -2.44
C ILE A 105 6.53 -2.14 -1.43
N CYS A 106 5.31 -2.45 -1.87
CA CYS A 106 4.26 -2.99 -1.00
C CYS A 106 3.80 -4.36 -1.53
N VAL A 107 3.69 -5.33 -0.63
CA VAL A 107 3.23 -6.67 -0.94
C VAL A 107 2.02 -6.99 -0.06
N PHE A 108 0.90 -7.37 -0.68
CA PHE A 108 -0.33 -7.72 0.02
C PHE A 108 -0.65 -9.20 -0.09
N ASN A 109 -1.11 -9.77 1.01
CA ASN A 109 -1.65 -11.13 1.08
C ASN A 109 -2.98 -11.10 1.87
N PRO A 110 -4.12 -11.54 1.31
CA PRO A 110 -4.27 -11.97 -0.08
C PRO A 110 -4.00 -10.85 -1.09
N ALA A 111 -3.85 -11.23 -2.35
CA ALA A 111 -3.58 -10.27 -3.43
C ALA A 111 -4.74 -9.30 -3.60
N VAL A 112 -4.40 -8.05 -3.89
CA VAL A 112 -5.36 -7.01 -4.29
C VAL A 112 -5.87 -7.34 -5.69
N VAL A 113 -7.18 -7.10 -5.93
CA VAL A 113 -7.83 -7.35 -7.23
C VAL A 113 -7.45 -6.29 -8.26
N GLY A 114 -7.40 -5.03 -7.84
CA GLY A 114 -6.99 -3.92 -8.70
C GLY A 114 -7.54 -2.56 -8.30
N PRO A 115 -8.87 -2.39 -8.11
CA PRO A 115 -9.43 -1.06 -7.87
C PRO A 115 -9.48 -0.62 -6.40
N GLU A 116 -8.99 -1.43 -5.46
CA GLU A 116 -9.13 -1.11 -4.03
C GLU A 116 -8.54 0.25 -3.67
N THR A 117 -9.31 1.02 -2.89
CA THR A 117 -8.85 2.22 -2.20
C THR A 117 -9.34 2.15 -0.75
N HIS A 118 -8.74 2.96 0.13
CA HIS A 118 -9.16 3.00 1.52
C HIS A 118 -10.59 3.54 1.65
N ASP A 119 -11.42 2.88 2.46
CA ASP A 119 -12.70 3.42 2.87
C ASP A 119 -12.50 4.45 3.99
N GLU A 120 -13.60 4.93 4.60
CA GLU A 120 -13.57 5.94 5.65
C GLU A 120 -12.79 5.50 6.89
N GLU A 121 -12.64 4.20 7.10
CA GLU A 121 -11.93 3.62 8.24
C GLU A 121 -10.47 3.24 7.90
N GLY A 122 -10.01 3.55 6.69
CA GLY A 122 -8.66 3.21 6.24
C GLY A 122 -8.51 1.76 5.81
N VAL A 123 -9.60 1.09 5.48
CA VAL A 123 -9.64 -0.33 5.13
C VAL A 123 -9.73 -0.51 3.62
N TYR A 124 -8.94 -1.43 3.07
CA TYR A 124 -9.20 -1.94 1.72
C TYR A 124 -10.36 -2.93 1.80
N PRO A 125 -11.44 -2.71 1.03
CA PRO A 125 -12.53 -3.66 0.98
C PRO A 125 -12.05 -4.99 0.39
N LEU A 126 -12.65 -6.09 0.83
CA LEU A 126 -12.43 -7.37 0.19
C LEU A 126 -13.33 -7.43 -1.05
N LEU A 127 -12.74 -7.61 -2.22
CA LEU A 127 -13.43 -7.59 -3.50
C LEU A 127 -13.44 -8.98 -4.12
N ASP A 128 -14.49 -9.26 -4.92
CA ASP A 128 -14.51 -10.44 -5.79
C ASP A 128 -13.70 -10.16 -7.07
N ASP A 129 -13.60 -11.16 -7.96
CA ASP A 129 -12.81 -11.03 -9.18
C ASP A 129 -13.37 -10.00 -10.16
N ASN A 130 -14.62 -9.56 -9.97
CA ASN A 130 -15.25 -8.51 -10.77
C ASN A 130 -15.10 -7.12 -10.15
N GLY A 131 -14.39 -7.01 -9.03
CA GLY A 131 -14.19 -5.75 -8.33
C GLY A 131 -15.35 -5.34 -7.44
N LYS A 132 -16.29 -6.23 -7.15
CA LYS A 132 -17.41 -5.96 -6.25
C LYS A 132 -17.03 -6.27 -4.81
N ARG A 133 -17.44 -5.40 -3.90
CA ARG A 133 -17.21 -5.59 -2.46
C ARG A 133 -17.99 -6.79 -1.93
N ILE A 134 -17.27 -7.67 -1.23
CA ILE A 134 -17.87 -8.82 -0.55
C ILE A 134 -17.68 -8.75 0.97
N LYS A 135 -16.79 -7.85 1.45
CA LYS A 135 -16.57 -7.68 2.87
C LYS A 135 -15.87 -6.34 3.18
#